data_e29ffb684166e537451f772b8f9f36f6
#
_entry.id   e29ffb684166e537451f772b8f9f36f6
#
_cell.length_a   1.000
_cell.length_b   1.000
_cell.length_c   1.000
_cell.angle_alpha   90.00
_cell.angle_beta   90.00
_cell.angle_gamma   90.00
#
_symmetry.space_group_name_H-M   'P 1'
#
loop_
_entity.id
_entity.type
_entity.pdbx_description
1 polymer ?
#
loop_
_entity_poly.entity_id
_entity_poly.type
_entity_poly.pdbx_seq_one_letter_code
_entity_poly.pdbx_strand_id
1 'polypeptide(L)'
;MASWVLTAMDLACQKAQRTLFEGVSFAVPAGSWLHIEGGNGCGKTSLLRILCGLAPAAHGQVLWPSSTSPSSQSSLPRPDRSVLHYIGHALGLKPDLTACENLCADAQVSGLALSREQAMQALAAQGLQSRAHLPVRVLSQGQRQGVALARLRTSPARLWILDEPLVGLDTQATATARALLQSHVDAGGAVVMTSHHDVGLQGPGARLQLGRA
;
A
#
# COMPACT_ATOMS: atom_id res chain seq x y z
N MET A 1 2.64 -25.84 -0.07
CA MET A 1 3.65 -24.90 0.46
C MET A 1 3.07 -23.50 0.34
N ALA A 2 3.09 -22.69 1.39
CA ALA A 2 2.59 -21.31 1.32
C ALA A 2 3.42 -20.53 0.30
N SER A 3 2.76 -19.92 -0.69
CA SER A 3 3.41 -19.04 -1.65
C SER A 3 3.68 -17.69 -0.97
N TRP A 4 4.95 -17.29 -0.86
CA TRP A 4 5.34 -16.00 -0.30
C TRP A 4 5.09 -14.90 -1.32
N VAL A 5 4.60 -13.75 -0.86
CA VAL A 5 4.42 -12.54 -1.68
C VAL A 5 5.52 -11.51 -1.39
N LEU A 6 6.11 -11.58 -0.19
CA LEU A 6 7.20 -10.69 0.25
C LEU A 6 8.00 -11.38 1.35
N THR A 7 9.33 -11.24 1.33
CA THR A 7 10.21 -11.62 2.44
C THR A 7 11.18 -10.49 2.73
N ALA A 8 11.27 -10.09 3.97
CA ALA A 8 12.25 -9.15 4.52
C ALA A 8 13.27 -9.94 5.35
N MET A 9 14.56 -9.71 5.13
CA MET A 9 15.64 -10.43 5.80
C MET A 9 16.62 -9.42 6.39
N ASP A 10 16.70 -9.40 7.72
CA ASP A 10 17.64 -8.64 8.52
C ASP A 10 17.73 -7.14 8.15
N LEU A 11 16.55 -6.53 7.94
CA LEU A 11 16.48 -5.14 7.51
C LEU A 11 16.89 -4.18 8.62
N ALA A 12 17.74 -3.22 8.26
CA ALA A 12 18.04 -2.07 9.08
C ALA A 12 17.80 -0.76 8.32
N CYS A 13 17.44 0.28 9.04
CA CYS A 13 17.25 1.63 8.51
C CYS A 13 17.94 2.66 9.39
N GLN A 14 18.80 3.47 8.76
CA GLN A 14 19.45 4.61 9.39
C GLN A 14 19.04 5.90 8.68
N LYS A 15 18.81 6.96 9.45
CA LYS A 15 18.47 8.29 8.92
C LYS A 15 19.14 9.37 9.77
N ALA A 16 19.87 10.28 9.12
CA ALA A 16 20.58 11.36 9.80
C ALA A 16 21.36 10.87 11.05
N GLN A 17 22.19 9.85 10.89
CA GLN A 17 23.03 9.22 11.94
C GLN A 17 22.25 8.54 13.08
N ARG A 18 20.92 8.40 12.94
CA ARG A 18 20.08 7.67 13.91
C ARG A 18 19.60 6.35 13.30
N THR A 19 19.81 5.25 14.00
CA THR A 19 19.20 3.97 13.69
C THR A 19 17.71 4.04 14.06
N LEU A 20 16.83 3.82 13.08
CA LEU A 20 15.39 3.77 13.28
C LEU A 20 14.95 2.37 13.72
N PHE A 21 15.50 1.35 13.06
CA PHE A 21 15.31 -0.07 13.39
C PHE A 21 16.47 -0.89 12.82
N GLU A 22 16.67 -2.09 13.37
CA GLU A 22 17.65 -3.09 12.91
C GLU A 22 17.13 -4.50 13.18
N GLY A 23 17.67 -5.49 12.45
CA GLY A 23 17.35 -6.90 12.66
C GLY A 23 15.93 -7.30 12.25
N VAL A 24 15.21 -6.50 11.46
CA VAL A 24 13.82 -6.74 11.12
C VAL A 24 13.72 -7.83 10.04
N SER A 25 13.13 -8.97 10.42
CA SER A 25 12.91 -10.11 9.53
C SER A 25 11.48 -10.61 9.64
N PHE A 26 10.82 -10.78 8.49
CA PHE A 26 9.48 -11.37 8.40
C PHE A 26 9.19 -11.85 6.98
N ALA A 27 8.11 -12.61 6.86
CA ALA A 27 7.59 -13.02 5.56
C ALA A 27 6.09 -12.84 5.52
N VAL A 28 5.55 -12.45 4.36
CA VAL A 28 4.13 -12.22 4.13
C VAL A 28 3.63 -13.26 3.12
N PRO A 29 2.88 -14.28 3.58
CA PRO A 29 2.26 -15.26 2.69
C PRO A 29 1.12 -14.65 1.85
N ALA A 30 0.77 -15.31 0.76
CA ALA A 30 -0.46 -15.03 0.04
C ALA A 30 -1.69 -15.30 0.95
N GLY A 31 -2.74 -14.50 0.81
CA GLY A 31 -3.94 -14.59 1.65
C GLY A 31 -3.71 -14.16 3.10
N SER A 32 -2.73 -13.28 3.36
CA SER A 32 -2.42 -12.83 4.72
C SER A 32 -2.25 -11.32 4.82
N TRP A 33 -2.18 -10.84 6.06
CA TRP A 33 -1.90 -9.44 6.35
C TRP A 33 -0.79 -9.28 7.39
N LEU A 34 -0.07 -8.16 7.29
CA LEU A 34 0.91 -7.72 8.28
C LEU A 34 0.60 -6.30 8.73
N HIS A 35 0.34 -6.12 10.01
CA HIS A 35 0.16 -4.81 10.63
C HIS A 35 1.47 -4.39 11.31
N ILE A 36 2.05 -3.27 10.85
CA ILE A 36 3.26 -2.69 11.41
C ILE A 36 2.85 -1.61 12.41
N GLU A 37 3.14 -1.86 13.67
CA GLU A 37 2.84 -1.00 14.81
C GLU A 37 4.11 -0.30 15.31
N GLY A 38 3.95 0.78 16.06
CA GLY A 38 5.04 1.50 16.69
C GLY A 38 4.78 2.99 16.84
N GLY A 39 5.54 3.64 17.70
CA GLY A 39 5.42 5.07 17.97
C GLY A 39 5.74 5.96 16.76
N ASN A 40 5.41 7.24 16.86
CA ASN A 40 5.77 8.20 15.83
C ASN A 40 7.30 8.31 15.70
N GLY A 41 7.80 8.34 14.47
CA GLY A 41 9.23 8.46 14.19
C GLY A 41 10.05 7.16 14.37
N CYS A 42 9.43 6.01 14.70
CA CYS A 42 10.14 4.72 14.82
C CYS A 42 10.55 4.11 13.47
N GLY A 43 10.13 4.68 12.34
CA GLY A 43 10.55 4.25 11.01
C GLY A 43 9.51 3.48 10.21
N LYS A 44 8.21 3.43 10.60
CA LYS A 44 7.14 2.72 9.87
C LYS A 44 7.11 3.06 8.39
N THR A 45 6.96 4.34 8.05
CA THR A 45 6.98 4.81 6.65
C THR A 45 8.30 4.49 5.95
N SER A 46 9.43 4.53 6.67
CA SER A 46 10.74 4.16 6.10
C SER A 46 10.78 2.67 5.76
N LEU A 47 10.27 1.82 6.64
CA LEU A 47 10.16 0.38 6.38
C LEU A 47 9.26 0.13 5.15
N LEU A 48 8.06 0.73 5.09
CA LEU A 48 7.19 0.57 3.92
C LEU A 48 7.88 0.99 2.62
N ARG A 49 8.64 2.10 2.63
CA ARG A 49 9.39 2.56 1.44
C ARG A 49 10.51 1.60 1.05
N ILE A 50 11.18 0.96 2.01
CA ILE A 50 12.18 -0.08 1.75
C ILE A 50 11.49 -1.29 1.12
N LEU A 51 10.36 -1.74 1.67
CA LEU A 51 9.59 -2.87 1.13
C LEU A 51 9.09 -2.62 -0.30
N CYS A 52 8.86 -1.36 -0.67
CA CYS A 52 8.47 -0.95 -2.03
C CYS A 52 9.66 -0.75 -2.99
N GLY A 53 10.92 -0.91 -2.53
CA GLY A 53 12.10 -0.55 -3.30
C GLY A 53 12.24 0.94 -3.59
N LEU A 54 11.56 1.80 -2.81
CA LEU A 54 11.59 3.27 -2.95
C LEU A 54 12.71 3.91 -2.11
N ALA A 55 13.30 3.14 -1.19
CA ALA A 55 14.45 3.55 -0.39
C ALA A 55 15.38 2.35 -0.18
N PRO A 56 16.69 2.55 -0.09
CA PRO A 56 17.62 1.49 0.27
C PRO A 56 17.47 1.14 1.75
N ALA A 57 17.68 -0.13 2.09
CA ALA A 57 17.96 -0.55 3.45
C ALA A 57 19.44 -0.23 3.79
N ALA A 58 19.73 0.08 5.05
CA ALA A 58 21.11 0.22 5.52
C ALA A 58 21.79 -1.16 5.62
N HIS A 59 21.01 -2.20 5.92
CA HIS A 59 21.42 -3.60 5.93
C HIS A 59 20.25 -4.49 5.57
N GLY A 60 20.53 -5.73 5.13
CA GLY A 60 19.50 -6.71 4.78
C GLY A 60 18.95 -6.56 3.37
N GLN A 61 17.95 -7.35 3.05
CA GLN A 61 17.35 -7.38 1.72
C GLN A 61 15.86 -7.67 1.74
N VAL A 62 15.17 -7.24 0.67
CA VAL A 62 13.77 -7.55 0.41
C VAL A 62 13.68 -8.43 -0.83
N LEU A 63 12.92 -9.51 -0.75
CA LEU A 63 12.70 -10.44 -1.85
C LEU A 63 11.22 -10.43 -2.27
N TRP A 64 10.99 -10.33 -3.58
CA TRP A 64 9.67 -10.44 -4.22
C TRP A 64 9.65 -11.66 -5.15
N PRO A 65 8.62 -12.52 -5.15
CA PRO A 65 8.61 -13.79 -5.87
C PRO A 65 8.76 -13.71 -7.38
N SER A 66 8.46 -12.57 -7.97
CA SER A 66 8.45 -12.37 -9.43
C SER A 66 9.68 -11.66 -9.99
N SER A 67 10.74 -11.48 -9.22
CA SER A 67 11.98 -10.91 -9.72
C SER A 67 12.78 -11.95 -10.54
N THR A 68 12.15 -12.50 -11.59
CA THR A 68 12.86 -13.23 -12.63
C THR A 68 13.44 -12.22 -13.62
N SER A 69 14.56 -11.63 -13.27
CA SER A 69 15.68 -11.31 -14.17
C SER A 69 16.67 -10.37 -13.47
N PRO A 70 17.93 -10.72 -13.33
CA PRO A 70 18.99 -9.82 -12.90
C PRO A 70 19.49 -8.97 -14.10
N SER A 71 18.61 -8.42 -14.89
CA SER A 71 18.97 -7.68 -16.10
C SER A 71 18.48 -6.25 -16.11
N SER A 72 18.90 -5.48 -15.12
CA SER A 72 19.10 -4.04 -15.31
C SER A 72 20.00 -3.49 -14.22
N GLN A 73 21.02 -2.74 -14.62
CA GLN A 73 22.01 -2.05 -13.80
C GLN A 73 21.40 -0.87 -13.01
N SER A 74 20.15 -0.99 -12.52
CA SER A 74 19.59 -0.04 -11.58
C SER A 74 19.93 -0.49 -10.16
N SER A 75 20.50 0.39 -9.39
CA SER A 75 21.07 0.18 -8.07
C SER A 75 20.09 -0.28 -6.97
N LEU A 76 18.83 -0.47 -7.27
CA LEU A 76 17.81 -1.00 -6.34
C LEU A 76 16.85 -1.90 -7.13
N PRO A 77 16.71 -3.19 -6.76
CA PRO A 77 15.66 -4.05 -7.31
C PRO A 77 14.30 -3.47 -6.90
N ARG A 78 13.44 -3.20 -7.86
CA ARG A 78 12.07 -2.72 -7.62
C ARG A 78 11.11 -3.79 -8.09
N PRO A 79 10.06 -4.10 -7.30
CA PRO A 79 9.00 -4.96 -7.76
C PRO A 79 8.25 -4.29 -8.92
N ASP A 80 7.78 -5.11 -9.85
CA ASP A 80 6.87 -4.65 -10.89
C ASP A 80 5.55 -4.15 -10.25
N ARG A 81 4.92 -3.18 -10.87
CA ARG A 81 3.60 -2.67 -10.44
C ARG A 81 2.47 -3.70 -10.54
N SER A 82 2.65 -4.76 -11.34
CA SER A 82 1.75 -5.92 -11.34
C SER A 82 1.86 -6.75 -10.04
N VAL A 83 2.97 -6.60 -9.32
CA VAL A 83 3.23 -7.33 -8.07
C VAL A 83 2.79 -6.51 -6.85
N LEU A 84 3.05 -5.20 -6.86
CA LEU A 84 2.92 -4.34 -5.69
C LEU A 84 2.18 -3.02 -6.00
N HIS A 85 1.18 -2.67 -5.18
CA HIS A 85 0.55 -1.35 -5.15
C HIS A 85 0.85 -0.66 -3.81
N TYR A 86 1.42 0.54 -3.87
CA TYR A 86 1.77 1.34 -2.70
C TYR A 86 0.89 2.58 -2.57
N ILE A 87 0.27 2.76 -1.42
CA ILE A 87 -0.37 4.01 -1.00
C ILE A 87 0.39 4.53 0.21
N GLY A 88 1.15 5.59 0.02
CA GLY A 88 1.91 6.24 1.08
C GLY A 88 1.12 7.37 1.74
N HIS A 89 1.73 8.01 2.74
CA HIS A 89 1.17 9.19 3.41
C HIS A 89 0.82 10.32 2.40
N ALA A 90 1.68 10.55 1.40
CA ALA A 90 1.33 11.34 0.24
C ALA A 90 0.60 10.43 -0.76
N LEU A 91 -0.69 10.68 -0.97
CA LEU A 91 -1.59 9.81 -1.75
C LEU A 91 -1.25 9.73 -3.24
N GLY A 92 -0.34 10.56 -3.75
CA GLY A 92 0.06 10.59 -5.15
C GLY A 92 -1.05 11.03 -6.11
N LEU A 93 -2.06 11.72 -5.60
CA LEU A 93 -3.16 12.26 -6.40
C LEU A 93 -2.75 13.59 -7.04
N LYS A 94 -3.19 13.81 -8.27
CA LYS A 94 -3.02 15.07 -9.00
C LYS A 94 -4.17 16.01 -8.64
N PRO A 95 -3.92 17.15 -7.97
CA PRO A 95 -4.96 18.00 -7.40
C PRO A 95 -5.91 18.60 -8.45
N ASP A 96 -5.42 18.88 -9.65
CA ASP A 96 -6.19 19.51 -10.72
C ASP A 96 -7.01 18.52 -11.56
N LEU A 97 -6.69 17.24 -11.50
CA LEU A 97 -7.48 16.19 -12.14
C LEU A 97 -8.68 15.83 -11.25
N THR A 98 -9.78 15.43 -11.90
CA THR A 98 -10.94 14.86 -11.21
C THR A 98 -10.58 13.53 -10.55
N ALA A 99 -11.41 13.05 -9.63
CA ALA A 99 -11.23 11.75 -9.01
C ALA A 99 -11.18 10.63 -10.08
N CYS A 100 -12.08 10.67 -11.06
CA CYS A 100 -12.12 9.70 -12.16
C CYS A 100 -10.85 9.75 -13.01
N GLU A 101 -10.39 10.95 -13.41
CA GLU A 101 -9.15 11.11 -14.19
C GLU A 101 -7.92 10.65 -13.42
N ASN A 102 -7.88 10.83 -12.09
CA ASN A 102 -6.80 10.30 -11.26
C ASN A 102 -6.69 8.78 -11.32
N LEU A 103 -7.82 8.05 -11.29
CA LEU A 103 -7.82 6.60 -11.44
C LEU A 103 -7.32 6.18 -12.83
N CYS A 104 -7.83 6.82 -13.89
CA CYS A 104 -7.42 6.53 -15.27
C CYS A 104 -5.93 6.82 -15.48
N ALA A 105 -5.43 7.94 -14.95
CA ALA A 105 -4.02 8.32 -15.07
C ALA A 105 -3.10 7.34 -14.31
N ASP A 106 -3.49 6.91 -13.10
CA ASP A 106 -2.71 5.92 -12.34
C ASP A 106 -2.65 4.56 -13.07
N ALA A 107 -3.77 4.10 -13.62
CA ALA A 107 -3.82 2.89 -14.42
C ALA A 107 -2.92 3.00 -15.66
N GLN A 108 -3.00 4.11 -16.39
CA GLN A 108 -2.18 4.35 -17.59
C GLN A 108 -0.68 4.35 -17.27
N VAL A 109 -0.26 5.01 -16.19
CA VAL A 109 1.15 5.00 -15.73
C VAL A 109 1.60 3.58 -15.34
N SER A 110 0.66 2.72 -14.94
CA SER A 110 0.91 1.31 -14.62
C SER A 110 0.82 0.39 -15.86
N GLY A 111 0.64 0.94 -17.07
CA GLY A 111 0.48 0.17 -18.29
C GLY A 111 -0.86 -0.54 -18.42
N LEU A 112 -1.86 -0.16 -17.63
CA LEU A 112 -3.19 -0.76 -17.61
C LEU A 112 -4.18 0.11 -18.39
N ALA A 113 -5.06 -0.53 -19.13
CA ALA A 113 -6.22 0.12 -19.74
C ALA A 113 -7.37 0.12 -18.74
N LEU A 114 -7.75 1.30 -18.24
CA LEU A 114 -8.91 1.50 -17.37
C LEU A 114 -9.93 2.39 -18.08
N SER A 115 -11.13 1.87 -18.34
CA SER A 115 -12.20 2.69 -18.89
C SER A 115 -12.74 3.67 -17.85
N ARG A 116 -13.33 4.77 -18.33
CA ARG A 116 -13.99 5.75 -17.46
C ARG A 116 -15.11 5.10 -16.64
N GLU A 117 -15.84 4.16 -17.21
CA GLU A 117 -16.91 3.42 -16.54
C GLU A 117 -16.38 2.57 -15.38
N GLN A 118 -15.27 1.85 -15.59
CA GLN A 118 -14.60 1.09 -14.54
C GLN A 118 -14.07 2.00 -13.43
N ALA A 119 -13.50 3.16 -13.77
CA ALA A 119 -13.08 4.14 -12.79
C ALA A 119 -14.27 4.68 -11.97
N MET A 120 -15.40 4.97 -12.62
CA MET A 120 -16.64 5.40 -11.97
C MET A 120 -17.19 4.32 -11.02
N GLN A 121 -17.19 3.06 -11.43
CA GLN A 121 -17.59 1.93 -10.58
C GLN A 121 -16.69 1.78 -9.35
N ALA A 122 -15.37 1.90 -9.52
CA ALA A 122 -14.42 1.85 -8.40
C ALA A 122 -14.66 2.99 -7.40
N LEU A 123 -14.94 4.21 -7.89
CA LEU A 123 -15.27 5.35 -7.03
C LEU A 123 -16.64 5.19 -6.35
N ALA A 124 -17.66 4.70 -7.06
CA ALA A 124 -18.97 4.41 -6.50
C ALA A 124 -18.88 3.39 -5.35
N ALA A 125 -18.06 2.35 -5.51
CA ALA A 125 -17.81 1.35 -4.48
C ALA A 125 -17.10 1.91 -3.24
N GLN A 126 -16.53 3.12 -3.31
CA GLN A 126 -15.99 3.89 -2.18
C GLN A 126 -16.94 5.00 -1.70
N GLY A 127 -18.20 5.03 -2.18
CA GLY A 127 -19.16 6.07 -1.83
C GLY A 127 -18.87 7.44 -2.47
N LEU A 128 -18.05 7.49 -3.52
CA LEU A 128 -17.59 8.74 -4.16
C LEU A 128 -18.22 9.01 -5.52
N GLN A 129 -19.32 8.34 -5.87
CA GLN A 129 -19.98 8.50 -7.19
C GLN A 129 -20.31 9.97 -7.50
N SER A 130 -20.90 10.69 -6.55
CA SER A 130 -21.25 12.11 -6.71
C SER A 130 -20.06 13.06 -6.76
N ARG A 131 -18.88 12.58 -6.40
CA ARG A 131 -17.62 13.35 -6.37
C ARG A 131 -16.66 13.00 -7.51
N ALA A 132 -17.00 12.00 -8.32
CA ALA A 132 -16.12 11.44 -9.35
C ALA A 132 -15.64 12.49 -10.37
N HIS A 133 -16.48 13.49 -10.66
CA HIS A 133 -16.19 14.58 -11.62
C HIS A 133 -15.59 15.83 -11.00
N LEU A 134 -15.36 15.85 -9.67
CA LEU A 134 -14.77 16.98 -9.00
C LEU A 134 -13.24 16.88 -8.98
N PRO A 135 -12.52 17.99 -9.19
CA PRO A 135 -11.07 18.03 -9.00
C PRO A 135 -10.69 17.62 -7.58
N VAL A 136 -9.61 16.86 -7.43
CA VAL A 136 -9.17 16.33 -6.12
C VAL A 136 -8.86 17.45 -5.11
N ARG A 137 -8.44 18.63 -5.57
CA ARG A 137 -8.16 19.77 -4.68
C ARG A 137 -9.36 20.24 -3.86
N VAL A 138 -10.60 20.05 -4.34
CA VAL A 138 -11.81 20.46 -3.62
C VAL A 138 -12.39 19.36 -2.72
N LEU A 139 -11.81 18.17 -2.74
CA LEU A 139 -12.23 17.05 -1.91
C LEU A 139 -11.70 17.19 -0.48
N SER A 140 -12.48 16.71 0.50
CA SER A 140 -11.99 16.57 1.88
C SER A 140 -10.84 15.56 1.97
N GLN A 141 -10.10 15.54 3.09
CA GLN A 141 -9.04 14.57 3.32
C GLN A 141 -9.55 13.14 3.23
N GLY A 142 -10.68 12.82 3.85
CA GLY A 142 -11.28 11.47 3.79
C GLY A 142 -11.73 11.11 2.38
N GLN A 143 -12.29 12.05 1.61
CA GLN A 143 -12.65 11.81 0.22
C GLN A 143 -11.41 11.55 -0.66
N ARG A 144 -10.32 12.30 -0.45
CA ARG A 144 -9.04 12.03 -1.13
C ARG A 144 -8.48 10.65 -0.77
N GLN A 145 -8.56 10.27 0.51
CA GLN A 145 -8.20 8.92 0.96
C GLN A 145 -9.05 7.85 0.26
N GLY A 146 -10.36 8.06 0.14
CA GLY A 146 -11.26 7.18 -0.61
C GLY A 146 -10.91 7.07 -2.09
N VAL A 147 -10.50 8.16 -2.76
CA VAL A 147 -10.00 8.13 -4.15
C VAL A 147 -8.72 7.29 -4.24
N ALA A 148 -7.79 7.43 -3.30
CA ALA A 148 -6.58 6.61 -3.27
C ALA A 148 -6.91 5.12 -3.09
N LEU A 149 -7.83 4.78 -2.19
CA LEU A 149 -8.29 3.41 -1.98
C LEU A 149 -9.05 2.84 -3.19
N ALA A 150 -9.80 3.68 -3.93
CA ALA A 150 -10.47 3.24 -5.16
C ALA A 150 -9.48 2.70 -6.21
N ARG A 151 -8.23 3.21 -6.26
CA ARG A 151 -7.18 2.69 -7.16
C ARG A 151 -6.83 1.23 -6.88
N LEU A 152 -6.95 0.77 -5.64
CA LEU A 152 -6.71 -0.62 -5.29
C LEU A 152 -7.68 -1.58 -5.99
N ARG A 153 -8.94 -1.15 -6.22
CA ARG A 153 -9.94 -1.96 -6.92
C ARG A 153 -9.61 -2.22 -8.38
N THR A 154 -8.81 -1.35 -8.98
CA THR A 154 -8.40 -1.44 -10.39
C THR A 154 -6.99 -1.97 -10.55
N SER A 155 -6.30 -2.26 -9.45
CA SER A 155 -4.93 -2.74 -9.45
C SER A 155 -4.87 -4.27 -9.53
N PRO A 156 -4.05 -4.85 -10.42
CA PRO A 156 -3.81 -6.28 -10.49
C PRO A 156 -2.82 -6.78 -9.43
N ALA A 157 -2.24 -5.86 -8.63
CA ALA A 157 -1.18 -6.17 -7.69
C ALA A 157 -1.67 -7.12 -6.59
N ARG A 158 -0.89 -8.16 -6.34
CA ARG A 158 -1.16 -9.14 -5.28
C ARG A 158 -0.73 -8.66 -3.90
N LEU A 159 0.19 -7.71 -3.82
CA LEU A 159 0.67 -7.12 -2.57
C LEU A 159 0.25 -5.65 -2.50
N TRP A 160 -0.50 -5.30 -1.47
CA TRP A 160 -0.79 -3.91 -1.14
C TRP A 160 0.03 -3.47 0.06
N ILE A 161 0.77 -2.37 -0.09
CA ILE A 161 1.51 -1.73 0.99
C ILE A 161 0.90 -0.36 1.25
N LEU A 162 0.39 -0.16 2.48
CA LEU A 162 -0.48 0.96 2.81
C LEU A 162 0.02 1.70 4.06
N ASP A 163 0.26 2.99 3.93
CA ASP A 163 0.68 3.85 5.04
C ASP A 163 -0.54 4.60 5.59
N GLU A 164 -1.02 4.20 6.77
CA GLU A 164 -2.18 4.78 7.46
C GLU A 164 -3.46 4.84 6.59
N PRO A 165 -3.92 3.73 5.98
CA PRO A 165 -4.96 3.75 4.96
C PRO A 165 -6.34 4.22 5.45
N LEU A 166 -6.60 4.23 6.75
CA LEU A 166 -7.90 4.57 7.34
C LEU A 166 -7.96 5.98 7.94
N VAL A 167 -6.86 6.73 7.92
CA VAL A 167 -6.80 8.07 8.50
C VAL A 167 -7.72 9.03 7.75
N GLY A 168 -8.52 9.78 8.51
CA GLY A 168 -9.44 10.80 7.99
C GLY A 168 -10.73 10.27 7.38
N LEU A 169 -10.96 8.95 7.42
CA LEU A 169 -12.22 8.32 7.01
C LEU A 169 -13.25 8.39 8.14
N ASP A 170 -14.49 8.61 7.77
CA ASP A 170 -15.64 8.42 8.66
C ASP A 170 -15.93 6.92 8.89
N THR A 171 -16.90 6.63 9.75
CA THR A 171 -17.26 5.25 10.11
C THR A 171 -17.66 4.41 8.88
N GLN A 172 -18.48 4.97 7.97
CA GLN A 172 -18.95 4.27 6.79
C GLN A 172 -17.81 4.02 5.79
N ALA A 173 -16.99 5.03 5.51
CA ALA A 173 -15.83 4.90 4.64
C ALA A 173 -14.78 3.93 5.22
N THR A 174 -14.60 3.92 6.55
CA THR A 174 -13.74 2.96 7.24
C THR A 174 -14.25 1.53 7.05
N ALA A 175 -15.55 1.29 7.22
CA ALA A 175 -16.14 -0.04 6.98
C ALA A 175 -15.96 -0.49 5.52
N THR A 176 -16.17 0.41 4.57
CA THR A 176 -15.97 0.14 3.13
C THR A 176 -14.50 -0.19 2.81
N ALA A 177 -13.56 0.56 3.40
CA ALA A 177 -12.14 0.32 3.23
C ALA A 177 -11.72 -1.03 3.83
N ARG A 178 -12.20 -1.38 5.03
CA ARG A 178 -11.96 -2.70 5.66
C ARG A 178 -12.48 -3.84 4.78
N ALA A 179 -13.70 -3.72 4.26
CA ALA A 179 -14.27 -4.73 3.38
C ALA A 179 -13.43 -4.90 2.09
N LEU A 180 -12.89 -3.81 1.53
CA LEU A 180 -11.99 -3.87 0.39
C LEU A 180 -10.70 -4.65 0.73
N LEU A 181 -10.05 -4.32 1.85
CA LEU A 181 -8.83 -4.99 2.29
C LEU A 181 -9.09 -6.48 2.58
N GLN A 182 -10.19 -6.79 3.27
CA GLN A 182 -10.58 -8.17 3.57
C GLN A 182 -10.82 -8.97 2.29
N SER A 183 -11.58 -8.43 1.34
CA SER A 183 -11.83 -9.06 0.05
C SER A 183 -10.56 -9.40 -0.72
N HIS A 184 -9.53 -8.53 -0.62
CA HIS A 184 -8.24 -8.77 -1.25
C HIS A 184 -7.49 -9.94 -0.58
N VAL A 185 -7.48 -9.99 0.76
CA VAL A 185 -6.87 -11.08 1.53
C VAL A 185 -7.58 -12.40 1.23
N ASP A 186 -8.93 -12.40 1.23
CA ASP A 186 -9.75 -13.59 0.95
C ASP A 186 -9.54 -14.11 -0.48
N ALA A 187 -9.25 -13.22 -1.44
CA ALA A 187 -8.90 -13.57 -2.81
C ALA A 187 -7.44 -14.08 -2.97
N GLY A 188 -6.69 -14.23 -1.88
CA GLY A 188 -5.30 -14.70 -1.89
C GLY A 188 -4.27 -13.60 -2.08
N GLY A 189 -4.67 -12.33 -2.05
CA GLY A 189 -3.76 -11.19 -2.01
C GLY A 189 -3.12 -11.03 -0.63
N ALA A 190 -2.18 -10.12 -0.50
CA ALA A 190 -1.53 -9.80 0.77
C ALA A 190 -1.57 -8.30 1.05
N VAL A 191 -1.70 -7.93 2.33
CA VAL A 191 -1.73 -6.54 2.78
C VAL A 191 -0.66 -6.32 3.84
N VAL A 192 0.23 -5.34 3.61
CA VAL A 192 1.14 -4.81 4.62
C VAL A 192 0.70 -3.38 4.91
N MET A 193 0.45 -3.06 6.16
CA MET A 193 -0.05 -1.73 6.50
C MET A 193 0.47 -1.21 7.82
N THR A 194 0.50 0.12 7.94
CA THR A 194 0.62 0.81 9.22
C THR A 194 -0.74 1.31 9.66
N SER A 195 -1.01 1.33 10.94
CA SER A 195 -2.17 1.99 11.51
C SER A 195 -1.95 2.20 13.00
N HIS A 196 -2.57 3.25 13.57
CA HIS A 196 -2.61 3.47 15.02
C HIS A 196 -3.71 2.67 15.71
N HIS A 197 -4.63 2.09 14.95
CA HIS A 197 -5.75 1.30 15.46
C HIS A 197 -5.79 -0.06 14.78
N ASP A 198 -6.37 -1.04 15.48
CA ASP A 198 -6.63 -2.34 14.87
C ASP A 198 -7.55 -2.19 13.66
N VAL A 199 -7.09 -2.67 12.52
CA VAL A 199 -7.86 -2.64 11.28
C VAL A 199 -8.96 -3.70 11.27
N GLY A 200 -8.84 -4.74 12.11
CA GLY A 200 -9.86 -5.77 12.29
C GLY A 200 -9.98 -6.74 11.11
N LEU A 201 -8.88 -6.96 10.37
CA LEU A 201 -8.85 -7.97 9.32
C LEU A 201 -8.88 -9.38 9.91
N GLN A 202 -9.59 -10.27 9.26
CA GLN A 202 -9.70 -11.68 9.63
C GLN A 202 -8.72 -12.54 8.83
N GLY A 203 -8.52 -13.80 9.28
CA GLY A 203 -7.65 -14.76 8.60
C GLY A 203 -6.19 -14.69 9.07
N PRO A 204 -5.28 -15.34 8.33
CA PRO A 204 -3.87 -15.38 8.68
C PRO A 204 -3.27 -13.97 8.69
N GLY A 205 -2.68 -13.58 9.81
CA GLY A 205 -2.07 -12.27 9.92
C GLY A 205 -1.08 -12.19 11.07
N ALA A 206 -0.22 -11.18 11.01
CA ALA A 206 0.78 -10.93 12.02
C ALA A 206 0.84 -9.44 12.37
N ARG A 207 1.37 -9.13 13.56
CA ARG A 207 1.70 -7.79 13.99
C ARG A 207 3.21 -7.70 14.20
N LEU A 208 3.80 -6.68 13.62
CA LEU A 208 5.20 -6.35 13.78
C LEU A 208 5.32 -5.06 14.59
N GLN A 209 5.83 -5.20 15.81
CA GLN A 209 6.14 -4.03 16.63
C GLN A 209 7.47 -3.44 16.18
N LEU A 210 7.44 -2.24 15.59
CA LEU A 210 8.63 -1.50 15.21
C LEU A 210 8.96 -0.48 16.31
N GLY A 211 10.17 -0.51 16.82
CA GLY A 211 10.63 0.39 17.88
C GLY A 211 11.82 -0.19 18.60
N ARG A 212 12.49 0.61 19.42
CA ARG A 212 13.57 0.12 20.27
C ARG A 212 13.04 -0.92 21.24
N ALA A 213 13.70 -2.09 21.27
CA ALA A 213 13.70 -2.94 22.44
C ALA A 213 14.29 -2.18 23.64
#